data_8681ea94218fdcb248ee658879bd65e7
#
_entry.id   8681ea94218fdcb248ee658879bd65e7
#
_cell.length_a   1.000
_cell.length_b   1.000
_cell.length_c   1.000
_cell.angle_alpha   90.00
_cell.angle_beta   90.00
_cell.angle_gamma   90.00
#
_symmetry.space_group_name_H-M   'P 1'
#
loop_
_entity.id
_entity.type
_entity.pdbx_description
1 polymer ?
#
loop_
_entity_poly.entity_id
_entity_poly.type
_entity_poly.pdbx_seq_one_letter_code
_entity_poly.pdbx_strand_id
1 'polypeptide(L)'
;MGILLRMSKLPHFLSHVRKNRVSYLFIVAGTIAASLIVLLPRTTQDTSRSVAQIVSCDGTKADDFGCWSERYEALVEQKSVKEAFADLRQQYPNSVYLQSQCHQITHVIGRISAQSSESVGEIYAKGDSFCWSGYYHGVIEQVAKKMGKEGFIAQLNTICADVEAKSRYSFYHYNCVHGLGHGVMSISDNELFDSLTACDTITDAWNRSSCLGGVFMENVMSDPATNPTHTTKYLRPQEPMYPCTAVDVQYKEQCYLMQTSYALRQVNYDFSKGFSLCAGVD
;
A
#
# COMPACT_ATOMS: atom_id res chain seq x y z
N MET A 1 15.34 -57.76 73.82
CA MET A 1 15.76 -57.07 72.59
C MET A 1 14.98 -55.76 72.58
N GLY A 2 15.65 -54.75 73.07
CA GLY A 2 14.99 -53.45 73.40
C GLY A 2 15.10 -52.46 72.27
N ILE A 3 14.15 -51.59 72.21
CA ILE A 3 14.29 -50.31 71.49
C ILE A 3 13.81 -49.19 72.39
N LEU A 4 14.80 -48.42 72.87
CA LEU A 4 14.59 -47.16 73.60
C LEU A 4 14.18 -46.05 72.62
N LEU A 5 13.01 -45.50 72.79
CA LEU A 5 12.61 -44.24 72.11
C LEU A 5 13.00 -43.05 73.01
N ARG A 6 13.95 -42.28 72.55
CA ARG A 6 14.44 -41.05 73.18
C ARG A 6 13.57 -39.87 72.75
N MET A 7 12.78 -39.35 73.64
CA MET A 7 12.08 -38.04 73.48
C MET A 7 13.06 -36.91 73.77
N SER A 8 13.38 -36.13 72.75
CA SER A 8 13.99 -34.82 72.97
C SER A 8 13.68 -33.94 71.75
N LYS A 9 12.96 -32.89 71.95
CA LYS A 9 13.02 -31.55 71.34
C LYS A 9 11.65 -30.90 71.18
N LEU A 10 11.22 -30.20 72.22
CA LEU A 10 10.15 -29.26 72.20
C LEU A 10 10.68 -27.86 72.57
N PRO A 11 11.48 -27.20 71.69
CA PRO A 11 11.43 -25.74 71.71
C PRO A 11 11.35 -25.03 70.34
N HIS A 12 11.19 -25.74 69.24
CA HIS A 12 11.19 -25.07 67.91
C HIS A 12 9.83 -24.64 67.40
N PHE A 13 8.74 -24.94 68.06
CA PHE A 13 7.38 -24.65 67.56
C PHE A 13 6.98 -23.17 67.72
N LEU A 14 7.46 -22.48 68.76
CA LEU A 14 7.07 -21.09 69.05
C LEU A 14 7.78 -20.01 68.22
N SER A 15 8.93 -20.32 67.61
CA SER A 15 9.64 -19.36 66.72
C SER A 15 9.03 -19.28 65.31
N HIS A 16 8.38 -20.36 64.86
CA HIS A 16 7.79 -20.43 63.52
C HIS A 16 6.49 -19.62 63.36
N VAL A 17 5.69 -19.51 64.46
CA VAL A 17 4.42 -18.78 64.46
C VAL A 17 4.64 -17.26 64.38
N ARG A 18 5.75 -16.76 64.93
CA ARG A 18 6.03 -15.30 64.88
C ARG A 18 6.55 -14.80 63.51
N LYS A 19 7.19 -15.66 62.77
CA LYS A 19 7.71 -15.35 61.42
C LYS A 19 6.62 -15.38 60.34
N ASN A 20 5.57 -16.20 60.53
CA ASN A 20 4.51 -16.34 59.56
C ASN A 20 3.41 -15.24 59.67
N ARG A 21 3.27 -14.54 60.83
CA ARG A 21 2.30 -13.46 60.96
C ARG A 21 2.53 -12.27 60.03
N VAL A 22 3.80 -11.94 59.75
CA VAL A 22 4.15 -10.88 58.79
C VAL A 22 3.83 -11.31 57.36
N SER A 23 4.14 -12.58 57.00
CA SER A 23 3.84 -13.13 55.66
C SER A 23 2.32 -13.23 55.41
N TYR A 24 1.52 -13.60 56.40
CA TYR A 24 0.07 -13.61 56.24
C TYR A 24 -0.54 -12.21 56.07
N LEU A 25 0.02 -11.21 56.75
CA LEU A 25 -0.40 -9.81 56.57
C LEU A 25 -0.15 -9.29 55.18
N PHE A 26 0.99 -9.65 54.56
CA PHE A 26 1.30 -9.27 53.17
C PHE A 26 0.42 -10.03 52.15
N ILE A 27 0.09 -11.29 52.41
CA ILE A 27 -0.80 -12.08 51.55
C ILE A 27 -2.23 -11.54 51.61
N VAL A 28 -2.73 -11.23 52.81
CA VAL A 28 -4.08 -10.64 52.97
C VAL A 28 -4.15 -9.22 52.40
N ALA A 29 -3.14 -8.39 52.59
CA ALA A 29 -3.06 -7.06 52.00
C ALA A 29 -2.96 -7.13 50.47
N GLY A 30 -2.21 -8.09 49.92
CA GLY A 30 -2.08 -8.32 48.46
C GLY A 30 -3.38 -8.79 47.82
N THR A 31 -4.16 -9.67 48.50
CA THR A 31 -5.46 -10.14 48.00
C THR A 31 -6.54 -9.05 48.05
N ILE A 32 -6.53 -8.20 49.09
CA ILE A 32 -7.45 -7.04 49.18
C ILE A 32 -7.12 -6.00 48.11
N ALA A 33 -5.85 -5.71 47.86
CA ALA A 33 -5.43 -4.81 46.78
C ALA A 33 -5.79 -5.35 45.38
N ALA A 34 -5.63 -6.66 45.14
CA ALA A 34 -6.02 -7.31 43.89
C ALA A 34 -7.57 -7.31 43.71
N SER A 35 -8.33 -7.49 44.79
CA SER A 35 -9.79 -7.44 44.73
C SER A 35 -10.33 -6.02 44.50
N LEU A 36 -9.66 -4.99 45.03
CA LEU A 36 -10.01 -3.59 44.78
C LEU A 36 -9.75 -3.16 43.34
N ILE A 37 -8.69 -3.70 42.69
CA ILE A 37 -8.37 -3.43 41.25
C ILE A 37 -9.46 -4.06 40.36
N VAL A 38 -10.04 -5.18 40.74
CA VAL A 38 -11.13 -5.84 39.98
C VAL A 38 -12.46 -5.11 40.12
N LEU A 39 -12.66 -4.36 41.23
CA LEU A 39 -13.90 -3.62 41.49
C LEU A 39 -13.87 -2.16 41.02
N LEU A 40 -12.72 -1.65 40.52
CA LEU A 40 -12.72 -0.40 39.80
C LEU A 40 -13.54 -0.60 38.53
N PRO A 41 -14.57 0.23 38.28
CA PRO A 41 -15.25 0.16 36.98
C PRO A 41 -14.17 0.34 35.94
N ARG A 42 -13.91 -0.70 35.15
CA ARG A 42 -13.22 -0.52 33.87
C ARG A 42 -14.06 0.51 33.13
N THR A 43 -13.62 1.75 33.11
CA THR A 43 -14.04 2.65 32.09
C THR A 43 -13.61 1.94 30.80
N THR A 44 -14.53 1.20 30.21
CA THR A 44 -14.45 0.92 28.77
C THR A 44 -14.33 2.31 28.17
N GLN A 45 -13.11 2.70 27.82
CA GLN A 45 -12.96 3.72 26.79
C GLN A 45 -13.76 3.16 25.63
N ASP A 46 -14.97 3.65 25.52
CA ASP A 46 -15.78 3.50 24.33
C ASP A 46 -14.96 4.21 23.26
N THR A 47 -14.04 3.45 22.65
CA THR A 47 -13.46 3.82 21.37
C THR A 47 -14.58 3.64 20.36
N SER A 48 -15.66 4.41 20.51
CA SER A 48 -16.48 4.80 19.41
C SER A 48 -15.53 5.60 18.50
N ARG A 49 -14.89 4.89 17.60
CA ARG A 49 -14.19 5.46 16.46
C ARG A 49 -15.25 6.38 15.86
N SER A 50 -15.15 7.66 16.12
CA SER A 50 -16.09 8.63 15.54
C SER A 50 -16.10 8.33 14.06
N VAL A 51 -17.25 7.93 13.54
CA VAL A 51 -17.40 7.64 12.10
C VAL A 51 -16.95 8.92 11.42
N ALA A 52 -15.79 8.88 10.76
CA ALA A 52 -15.23 10.06 10.15
C ALA A 52 -16.27 10.56 9.13
N GLN A 53 -16.70 11.79 9.26
CA GLN A 53 -17.70 12.35 8.35
C GLN A 53 -17.12 12.36 6.95
N ILE A 54 -17.86 11.86 5.94
CA ILE A 54 -17.44 11.95 4.55
C ILE A 54 -17.33 13.44 4.20
N VAL A 55 -16.09 13.89 3.96
CA VAL A 55 -15.81 15.31 3.71
C VAL A 55 -16.37 15.76 2.36
N SER A 56 -16.80 17.04 2.28
CA SER A 56 -17.11 17.70 1.03
C SER A 56 -15.87 18.46 0.54
N CYS A 57 -15.52 18.26 -0.73
CA CYS A 57 -14.37 18.90 -1.37
C CYS A 57 -14.86 20.00 -2.34
N ASP A 58 -15.50 21.03 -1.76
CA ASP A 58 -16.06 22.15 -2.49
C ASP A 58 -15.30 23.46 -2.23
N GLY A 59 -15.53 24.47 -3.04
CA GLY A 59 -14.94 25.80 -2.87
C GLY A 59 -13.41 25.76 -2.88
N THR A 60 -12.76 26.21 -1.82
CA THR A 60 -11.29 26.27 -1.71
C THR A 60 -10.61 24.91 -1.64
N LYS A 61 -11.37 23.83 -1.42
CA LYS A 61 -10.86 22.44 -1.36
C LYS A 61 -11.14 21.66 -2.65
N ALA A 62 -11.78 22.26 -3.63
CA ALA A 62 -12.14 21.57 -4.87
C ALA A 62 -10.91 21.03 -5.64
N ASP A 63 -9.77 21.71 -5.55
CA ASP A 63 -8.51 21.39 -6.21
C ASP A 63 -7.45 20.86 -5.21
N ASP A 64 -7.89 20.25 -4.10
CA ASP A 64 -7.03 19.70 -3.06
C ASP A 64 -7.05 18.18 -3.09
N PHE A 65 -5.92 17.59 -3.49
CA PHE A 65 -5.74 16.13 -3.52
C PHE A 65 -5.94 15.48 -2.15
N GLY A 66 -5.50 16.14 -1.07
CA GLY A 66 -5.68 15.66 0.29
C GLY A 66 -7.15 15.52 0.67
N CYS A 67 -7.97 16.54 0.34
CA CYS A 67 -9.41 16.48 0.58
C CYS A 67 -10.07 15.31 -0.16
N TRP A 68 -9.80 15.15 -1.45
CA TRP A 68 -10.36 14.05 -2.23
C TRP A 68 -9.87 12.67 -1.75
N SER A 69 -8.60 12.56 -1.33
CA SER A 69 -8.08 11.33 -0.73
C SER A 69 -8.85 10.97 0.54
N GLU A 70 -8.97 11.91 1.48
CA GLU A 70 -9.71 11.73 2.74
C GLU A 70 -11.18 11.32 2.48
N ARG A 71 -11.82 11.94 1.48
CA ARG A 71 -13.18 11.58 1.07
C ARG A 71 -13.29 10.12 0.63
N TYR A 72 -12.40 9.67 -0.28
CA TYR A 72 -12.48 8.32 -0.82
C TYR A 72 -11.98 7.26 0.15
N GLU A 73 -11.03 7.57 1.03
CA GLU A 73 -10.67 6.73 2.17
C GLU A 73 -11.90 6.49 3.06
N ALA A 74 -12.58 7.55 3.48
CA ALA A 74 -13.78 7.44 4.31
C ALA A 74 -14.91 6.66 3.62
N LEU A 75 -15.11 6.85 2.30
CA LEU A 75 -16.12 6.11 1.55
C LEU A 75 -15.83 4.61 1.48
N VAL A 76 -14.58 4.21 1.24
CA VAL A 76 -14.19 2.79 1.21
C VAL A 76 -14.35 2.16 2.59
N GLU A 77 -13.85 2.83 3.65
CA GLU A 77 -13.88 2.31 5.02
C GLU A 77 -15.30 2.19 5.59
N GLN A 78 -16.17 3.17 5.33
CA GLN A 78 -17.49 3.25 5.95
C GLN A 78 -18.59 2.60 5.10
N LYS A 79 -18.37 2.47 3.81
CA LYS A 79 -19.36 1.92 2.88
C LYS A 79 -18.78 0.78 2.06
N SER A 80 -18.18 1.09 0.91
CA SER A 80 -17.56 0.07 0.05
C SER A 80 -16.77 0.71 -1.11
N VAL A 81 -15.92 -0.10 -1.75
CA VAL A 81 -15.26 0.25 -3.02
C VAL A 81 -16.29 0.65 -4.09
N LYS A 82 -17.39 -0.08 -4.19
CA LYS A 82 -18.47 0.21 -5.16
C LYS A 82 -19.08 1.59 -4.95
N GLU A 83 -19.34 1.94 -3.70
CA GLU A 83 -19.91 3.26 -3.35
C GLU A 83 -18.90 4.39 -3.60
N ALA A 84 -17.61 4.15 -3.34
CA ALA A 84 -16.56 5.10 -3.66
C ALA A 84 -16.47 5.38 -5.17
N PHE A 85 -16.55 4.34 -6.02
CA PHE A 85 -16.59 4.52 -7.48
C PHE A 85 -17.89 5.16 -7.97
N ALA A 86 -19.02 4.88 -7.33
CA ALA A 86 -20.29 5.53 -7.67
C ALA A 86 -20.22 7.03 -7.41
N ASP A 87 -19.70 7.44 -6.26
CA ASP A 87 -19.47 8.84 -5.92
C ASP A 87 -18.47 9.50 -6.88
N LEU A 88 -17.36 8.85 -7.18
CA LEU A 88 -16.35 9.37 -8.10
C LEU A 88 -16.95 9.66 -9.50
N ARG A 89 -17.75 8.73 -10.04
CA ARG A 89 -18.44 8.93 -11.32
C ARG A 89 -19.42 10.08 -11.29
N GLN A 90 -20.06 10.33 -10.15
CA GLN A 90 -20.99 11.44 -9.96
C GLN A 90 -20.26 12.79 -9.92
N GLN A 91 -19.11 12.85 -9.24
CA GLN A 91 -18.32 14.08 -9.10
C GLN A 91 -17.50 14.41 -10.36
N TYR A 92 -17.01 13.39 -11.06
CA TYR A 92 -16.08 13.50 -12.18
C TYR A 92 -16.52 14.51 -13.28
N PRO A 93 -17.77 14.51 -13.79
CA PRO A 93 -18.19 15.43 -14.85
C PRO A 93 -18.15 16.91 -14.43
N ASN A 94 -18.20 17.17 -13.13
CA ASN A 94 -18.36 18.51 -12.56
C ASN A 94 -17.04 19.10 -12.01
N SER A 95 -15.94 18.34 -12.08
CA SER A 95 -14.65 18.77 -11.54
C SER A 95 -13.51 18.51 -12.53
N VAL A 96 -12.95 19.59 -13.09
CA VAL A 96 -11.77 19.53 -13.96
C VAL A 96 -10.58 18.95 -13.19
N TYR A 97 -10.48 19.25 -11.89
CA TYR A 97 -9.45 18.70 -11.04
C TYR A 97 -9.56 17.17 -10.93
N LEU A 98 -10.75 16.64 -10.61
CA LEU A 98 -10.95 15.18 -10.58
C LEU A 98 -10.71 14.53 -11.94
N GLN A 99 -11.03 15.20 -13.05
CA GLN A 99 -10.71 14.68 -14.39
C GLN A 99 -9.20 14.55 -14.57
N SER A 100 -8.41 15.51 -14.10
CA SER A 100 -6.94 15.49 -14.19
C SER A 100 -6.28 14.52 -13.22
N GLN A 101 -6.86 14.33 -12.02
CA GLN A 101 -6.29 13.51 -10.94
C GLN A 101 -6.97 12.14 -10.78
N CYS A 102 -7.88 11.80 -11.67
CA CYS A 102 -8.75 10.64 -11.52
C CYS A 102 -7.97 9.33 -11.32
N HIS A 103 -6.91 9.13 -12.10
CA HIS A 103 -6.05 7.96 -11.97
C HIS A 103 -5.43 7.85 -10.57
N GLN A 104 -4.86 8.93 -10.07
CA GLN A 104 -4.25 8.99 -8.73
C GLN A 104 -5.29 8.80 -7.60
N ILE A 105 -6.48 9.35 -7.78
CA ILE A 105 -7.59 9.15 -6.83
C ILE A 105 -8.02 7.68 -6.78
N THR A 106 -8.06 6.99 -7.92
CA THR A 106 -8.38 5.56 -7.92
C THR A 106 -7.27 4.69 -7.30
N HIS A 107 -6.00 5.13 -7.31
CA HIS A 107 -4.95 4.51 -6.48
C HIS A 107 -5.29 4.59 -4.99
N VAL A 108 -5.82 5.73 -4.51
CA VAL A 108 -6.25 5.87 -3.10
C VAL A 108 -7.28 4.81 -2.75
N ILE A 109 -8.34 4.68 -3.58
CA ILE A 109 -9.39 3.67 -3.38
C ILE A 109 -8.78 2.25 -3.32
N GLY A 110 -7.84 1.94 -4.21
CA GLY A 110 -7.13 0.66 -4.25
C GLY A 110 -6.30 0.40 -3.00
N ARG A 111 -5.50 1.37 -2.56
CA ARG A 111 -4.67 1.26 -1.36
C ARG A 111 -5.49 0.98 -0.11
N ILE A 112 -6.61 1.66 0.08
CA ILE A 112 -7.48 1.45 1.24
C ILE A 112 -8.16 0.07 1.17
N SER A 113 -8.67 -0.32 -0.01
CA SER A 113 -9.24 -1.66 -0.21
C SER A 113 -8.25 -2.77 0.16
N ALA A 114 -6.98 -2.60 -0.17
CA ALA A 114 -5.91 -3.57 0.10
C ALA A 114 -5.40 -3.55 1.56
N GLN A 115 -5.97 -2.74 2.44
CA GLN A 115 -5.69 -2.84 3.88
C GLN A 115 -6.35 -4.07 4.52
N SER A 116 -7.34 -4.66 3.86
CA SER A 116 -7.98 -5.92 4.28
C SER A 116 -6.99 -7.08 4.26
N SER A 117 -7.41 -8.23 4.83
CA SER A 117 -6.65 -9.49 4.82
C SER A 117 -7.01 -10.41 3.64
N GLU A 118 -7.80 -9.93 2.70
CA GLU A 118 -8.22 -10.68 1.51
C GLU A 118 -7.06 -10.89 0.54
N SER A 119 -7.16 -11.90 -0.32
CA SER A 119 -6.20 -12.12 -1.40
C SER A 119 -6.28 -11.02 -2.46
N VAL A 120 -5.21 -10.84 -3.23
CA VAL A 120 -5.18 -9.87 -4.34
C VAL A 120 -6.34 -10.09 -5.31
N GLY A 121 -6.64 -11.35 -5.63
CA GLY A 121 -7.74 -11.69 -6.53
C GLY A 121 -9.14 -11.36 -6.00
N GLU A 122 -9.36 -11.47 -4.69
CA GLU A 122 -10.61 -11.08 -4.04
C GLU A 122 -10.77 -9.55 -4.03
N ILE A 123 -9.69 -8.82 -3.74
CA ILE A 123 -9.69 -7.36 -3.76
C ILE A 123 -9.91 -6.86 -5.20
N TYR A 124 -9.26 -7.47 -6.20
CA TYR A 124 -9.42 -7.13 -7.61
C TYR A 124 -10.86 -7.33 -8.10
N ALA A 125 -11.55 -8.36 -7.63
CA ALA A 125 -12.95 -8.61 -7.99
C ALA A 125 -13.91 -7.49 -7.54
N LYS A 126 -13.50 -6.64 -6.60
CA LYS A 126 -14.27 -5.46 -6.15
C LYS A 126 -13.97 -4.20 -6.96
N GLY A 127 -12.91 -4.24 -7.76
CA GLY A 127 -12.37 -3.08 -8.47
C GLY A 127 -13.17 -2.68 -9.69
N ASP A 128 -12.78 -1.52 -10.20
CA ASP A 128 -13.35 -0.89 -11.39
C ASP A 128 -12.22 -0.32 -12.25
N SER A 129 -12.35 -0.42 -13.56
CA SER A 129 -11.37 0.09 -14.52
C SER A 129 -11.49 1.59 -14.80
N PHE A 130 -12.43 2.27 -14.18
CA PHE A 130 -12.58 3.70 -14.33
C PHE A 130 -11.28 4.43 -14.02
N CYS A 131 -10.98 5.47 -14.78
CA CYS A 131 -9.72 6.21 -14.67
C CYS A 131 -8.47 5.34 -14.89
N TRP A 132 -8.47 4.60 -16.01
CA TRP A 132 -7.31 3.84 -16.48
C TRP A 132 -6.73 2.85 -15.47
N SER A 133 -7.62 2.15 -14.76
CA SER A 133 -7.22 1.02 -13.90
C SER A 133 -6.39 1.39 -12.66
N GLY A 134 -6.29 2.65 -12.27
CA GLY A 134 -5.51 3.08 -11.11
C GLY A 134 -5.84 2.34 -9.82
N TYR A 135 -7.08 1.88 -9.64
CA TYR A 135 -7.47 1.04 -8.51
C TYR A 135 -6.55 -0.19 -8.33
N TYR A 136 -6.29 -0.92 -9.41
CA TYR A 136 -5.50 -2.15 -9.38
C TYR A 136 -4.04 -1.87 -9.05
N HIS A 137 -3.52 -0.74 -9.51
CA HIS A 137 -2.16 -0.28 -9.19
C HIS A 137 -2.05 0.06 -7.70
N GLY A 138 -2.99 0.84 -7.17
CA GLY A 138 -3.06 1.17 -5.74
C GLY A 138 -3.16 -0.05 -4.82
N VAL A 139 -3.86 -1.11 -5.24
CA VAL A 139 -3.88 -2.39 -4.52
C VAL A 139 -2.48 -2.96 -4.38
N ILE A 140 -1.72 -3.05 -5.47
CA ILE A 140 -0.37 -3.63 -5.45
C ILE A 140 0.62 -2.73 -4.70
N GLU A 141 0.52 -1.42 -4.80
CA GLU A 141 1.32 -0.48 -3.98
C GLU A 141 1.13 -0.74 -2.49
N GLN A 142 -0.10 -0.95 -2.04
CA GLN A 142 -0.37 -1.27 -0.64
C GLN A 142 0.15 -2.64 -0.23
N VAL A 143 0.07 -3.64 -1.12
CA VAL A 143 0.68 -4.96 -0.90
C VAL A 143 2.19 -4.82 -0.75
N ALA A 144 2.84 -4.07 -1.65
CA ALA A 144 4.27 -3.79 -1.59
C ALA A 144 4.67 -3.12 -0.26
N LYS A 145 3.92 -2.11 0.15
CA LYS A 145 4.13 -1.41 1.43
C LYS A 145 4.01 -2.33 2.64
N LYS A 146 3.01 -3.23 2.64
CA LYS A 146 2.81 -4.20 3.74
C LYS A 146 3.95 -5.22 3.83
N MET A 147 4.46 -5.68 2.70
CA MET A 147 5.51 -6.70 2.62
C MET A 147 6.90 -6.12 2.87
N GLY A 148 7.09 -4.84 2.62
CA GLY A 148 8.41 -4.21 2.57
C GLY A 148 9.23 -4.61 1.34
N LYS A 149 10.35 -3.91 1.09
CA LYS A 149 11.12 -4.04 -0.15
C LYS A 149 11.58 -5.47 -0.42
N GLU A 150 12.29 -6.07 0.53
CA GLU A 150 12.85 -7.41 0.38
C GLU A 150 11.76 -8.47 0.23
N GLY A 151 10.70 -8.38 1.06
CA GLY A 151 9.58 -9.32 1.02
C GLY A 151 8.80 -9.27 -0.29
N PHE A 152 8.56 -8.07 -0.81
CA PHE A 152 7.84 -7.87 -2.06
C PHE A 152 8.64 -8.37 -3.26
N ILE A 153 9.93 -7.99 -3.37
CA ILE A 153 10.80 -8.43 -4.47
C ILE A 153 10.94 -9.96 -4.48
N ALA A 154 11.10 -10.59 -3.31
CA ALA A 154 11.22 -12.04 -3.22
C ALA A 154 9.96 -12.80 -3.71
N GLN A 155 8.81 -12.14 -3.79
CA GLN A 155 7.53 -12.77 -4.15
C GLN A 155 6.93 -12.27 -5.47
N LEU A 156 7.67 -11.52 -6.28
CA LEU A 156 7.17 -10.99 -7.57
C LEU A 156 6.60 -12.06 -8.50
N ASN A 157 7.11 -13.29 -8.44
CA ASN A 157 6.61 -14.42 -9.23
C ASN A 157 5.31 -15.04 -8.69
N THR A 158 4.85 -14.67 -7.49
CA THR A 158 3.73 -15.34 -6.82
C THR A 158 2.59 -14.42 -6.39
N ILE A 159 2.82 -13.13 -6.25
CA ILE A 159 1.81 -12.15 -5.79
C ILE A 159 0.55 -12.18 -6.65
N CYS A 160 0.69 -12.36 -7.97
CA CYS A 160 -0.42 -12.40 -8.92
C CYS A 160 -0.92 -13.82 -9.25
N ALA A 161 -0.44 -14.86 -8.56
CA ALA A 161 -0.73 -16.25 -8.92
C ALA A 161 -2.22 -16.61 -8.86
N ASP A 162 -2.98 -16.08 -7.91
CA ASP A 162 -4.43 -16.31 -7.80
C ASP A 162 -5.22 -15.61 -8.91
N VAL A 163 -4.76 -14.46 -9.38
CA VAL A 163 -5.33 -13.74 -10.53
C VAL A 163 -5.01 -14.48 -11.84
N GLU A 164 -3.74 -14.88 -12.01
CA GLU A 164 -3.28 -15.66 -13.17
C GLU A 164 -4.01 -16.99 -13.29
N ALA A 165 -4.16 -17.74 -12.19
CA ALA A 165 -4.86 -19.02 -12.17
C ALA A 165 -6.33 -18.93 -12.60
N LYS A 166 -6.99 -17.81 -12.28
CA LYS A 166 -8.38 -17.57 -12.69
C LYS A 166 -8.50 -17.20 -14.16
N SER A 167 -7.59 -16.40 -14.68
CA SER A 167 -7.73 -15.82 -16.03
C SER A 167 -6.39 -15.28 -16.53
N ARG A 168 -5.51 -16.19 -16.96
CA ARG A 168 -4.21 -15.85 -17.53
C ARG A 168 -4.37 -14.96 -18.77
N TYR A 169 -3.50 -13.97 -18.94
CA TYR A 169 -3.51 -12.96 -20.02
C TYR A 169 -4.76 -12.09 -20.08
N SER A 170 -5.58 -12.09 -19.02
CA SER A 170 -6.74 -11.22 -18.92
C SER A 170 -6.33 -9.79 -18.54
N PHE A 171 -7.32 -8.89 -18.65
CA PHE A 171 -7.21 -7.52 -18.11
C PHE A 171 -6.77 -7.50 -16.64
N TYR A 172 -7.34 -8.38 -15.79
CA TYR A 172 -6.98 -8.45 -14.37
C TYR A 172 -5.55 -8.95 -14.15
N HIS A 173 -5.15 -9.99 -14.90
CA HIS A 173 -3.78 -10.50 -14.82
C HIS A 173 -2.77 -9.46 -15.28
N TYR A 174 -3.03 -8.79 -16.41
CA TYR A 174 -2.19 -7.68 -16.88
C TYR A 174 -2.04 -6.59 -15.81
N ASN A 175 -3.16 -6.08 -15.26
CA ASN A 175 -3.11 -5.02 -14.25
C ASN A 175 -2.41 -5.45 -12.96
N CYS A 176 -2.47 -6.74 -12.59
CA CYS A 176 -1.72 -7.25 -11.45
C CYS A 176 -0.21 -7.20 -11.71
N VAL A 177 0.26 -7.80 -12.78
CA VAL A 177 1.70 -7.86 -13.06
C VAL A 177 2.29 -6.51 -13.47
N HIS A 178 1.50 -5.66 -14.14
CA HIS A 178 1.87 -4.26 -14.40
C HIS A 178 1.97 -3.47 -13.08
N GLY A 179 1.01 -3.69 -12.18
CA GLY A 179 1.02 -3.12 -10.84
C GLY A 179 2.24 -3.52 -10.01
N LEU A 180 2.86 -4.70 -10.25
CA LEU A 180 4.13 -5.05 -9.58
C LEU A 180 5.21 -4.01 -9.88
N GLY A 181 5.27 -3.47 -11.09
CA GLY A 181 6.20 -2.40 -11.47
C GLY A 181 5.97 -1.11 -10.67
N HIS A 182 4.70 -0.68 -10.52
CA HIS A 182 4.34 0.45 -9.66
C HIS A 182 4.74 0.18 -8.20
N GLY A 183 4.46 -1.04 -7.71
CA GLY A 183 4.83 -1.45 -6.35
C GLY A 183 6.32 -1.38 -6.11
N VAL A 184 7.15 -1.91 -7.03
CA VAL A 184 8.62 -1.86 -6.91
C VAL A 184 9.13 -0.42 -6.90
N MET A 185 8.64 0.44 -7.81
CA MET A 185 9.01 1.87 -7.83
C MET A 185 8.67 2.54 -6.50
N SER A 186 7.47 2.32 -5.97
CA SER A 186 6.99 2.90 -4.72
C SER A 186 7.86 2.57 -3.51
N ILE A 187 8.36 1.32 -3.41
CA ILE A 187 9.20 0.86 -2.29
C ILE A 187 10.71 1.03 -2.53
N SER A 188 11.09 1.53 -3.71
CA SER A 188 12.48 1.78 -4.10
C SER A 188 12.78 3.27 -4.25
N ASP A 189 11.97 4.15 -3.66
CA ASP A 189 12.14 5.61 -3.71
C ASP A 189 12.27 6.15 -5.14
N ASN A 190 11.51 5.58 -6.08
CA ASN A 190 11.55 5.89 -7.52
C ASN A 190 12.92 5.68 -8.18
N GLU A 191 13.73 4.76 -7.65
CA GLU A 191 14.98 4.36 -8.29
C GLU A 191 14.70 3.44 -9.48
N LEU A 192 14.68 4.03 -10.68
CA LEU A 192 14.27 3.39 -11.92
C LEU A 192 15.07 2.11 -12.22
N PHE A 193 16.41 2.19 -12.22
CA PHE A 193 17.26 1.07 -12.61
C PHE A 193 17.22 -0.10 -11.61
N ASP A 194 17.12 0.19 -10.33
CA ASP A 194 16.90 -0.83 -9.29
C ASP A 194 15.56 -1.55 -9.51
N SER A 195 14.53 -0.77 -9.88
CA SER A 195 13.19 -1.29 -10.13
C SER A 195 13.13 -2.16 -11.41
N LEU A 196 13.84 -1.78 -12.47
CA LEU A 196 13.98 -2.61 -13.66
C LEU A 196 14.66 -3.94 -13.32
N THR A 197 15.77 -3.89 -12.56
CA THR A 197 16.49 -5.09 -12.11
C THR A 197 15.61 -6.00 -11.26
N ALA A 198 14.74 -5.44 -10.42
CA ALA A 198 13.79 -6.25 -9.66
C ALA A 198 12.78 -6.97 -10.57
N CYS A 199 12.22 -6.31 -11.59
CA CYS A 199 11.33 -6.95 -12.57
C CYS A 199 12.03 -8.06 -13.36
N ASP A 200 13.36 -7.99 -13.60
CA ASP A 200 14.13 -9.03 -14.28
C ASP A 200 14.15 -10.38 -13.52
N THR A 201 13.84 -10.38 -12.23
CA THR A 201 13.71 -11.62 -11.44
C THR A 201 12.43 -12.41 -11.77
N ILE A 202 11.50 -11.82 -12.51
CA ILE A 202 10.27 -12.48 -12.94
C ILE A 202 10.60 -13.45 -14.09
N THR A 203 10.24 -14.73 -13.89
CA THR A 203 10.63 -15.82 -14.80
C THR A 203 9.79 -15.87 -16.08
N ASP A 204 8.48 -15.60 -15.99
CA ASP A 204 7.62 -15.52 -17.17
C ASP A 204 7.88 -14.25 -17.96
N ALA A 205 8.14 -14.37 -19.26
CA ALA A 205 8.54 -13.26 -20.11
C ALA A 205 7.43 -12.21 -20.28
N TRP A 206 6.17 -12.63 -20.35
CA TRP A 206 5.04 -11.72 -20.48
C TRP A 206 4.80 -10.95 -19.17
N ASN A 207 4.87 -11.64 -18.03
CA ASN A 207 4.76 -11.03 -16.71
C ASN A 207 5.91 -10.01 -16.50
N ARG A 208 7.14 -10.40 -16.86
CA ARG A 208 8.30 -9.50 -16.78
C ARG A 208 8.11 -8.24 -17.63
N SER A 209 7.73 -8.39 -18.88
CA SER A 209 7.46 -7.27 -19.79
C SER A 209 6.37 -6.35 -19.24
N SER A 210 5.30 -6.90 -18.68
CA SER A 210 4.22 -6.13 -18.06
C SER A 210 4.70 -5.37 -16.81
N CYS A 211 5.55 -5.98 -15.95
CA CYS A 211 6.18 -5.33 -14.80
C CYS A 211 7.05 -4.14 -15.24
N LEU A 212 7.89 -4.34 -16.25
CA LEU A 212 8.73 -3.27 -16.82
C LEU A 212 7.88 -2.10 -17.33
N GLY A 213 6.74 -2.38 -17.98
CA GLY A 213 5.77 -1.36 -18.37
C GLY A 213 5.25 -0.55 -17.18
N GLY A 214 4.97 -1.21 -16.05
CA GLY A 214 4.55 -0.55 -14.81
C GLY A 214 5.63 0.35 -14.21
N VAL A 215 6.89 -0.10 -14.23
CA VAL A 215 8.04 0.71 -13.80
C VAL A 215 8.17 1.99 -14.61
N PHE A 216 8.11 1.89 -15.95
CA PHE A 216 8.20 3.08 -16.81
C PHE A 216 6.96 3.97 -16.72
N MET A 217 5.77 3.41 -16.55
CA MET A 217 4.56 4.19 -16.33
C MET A 217 4.67 5.00 -15.05
N GLU A 218 5.10 4.40 -13.94
CA GLU A 218 5.31 5.11 -12.68
C GLU A 218 6.35 6.22 -12.83
N ASN A 219 7.45 5.97 -13.54
CA ASN A 219 8.44 7.00 -13.82
C ASN A 219 7.82 8.22 -14.54
N VAL A 220 6.98 8.00 -15.54
CA VAL A 220 6.29 9.08 -16.28
C VAL A 220 5.24 9.79 -15.43
N MET A 221 4.53 9.07 -14.55
CA MET A 221 3.54 9.63 -13.64
C MET A 221 4.18 10.45 -12.50
N SER A 222 5.45 10.20 -12.22
CA SER A 222 6.25 10.92 -11.22
C SER A 222 6.95 12.17 -11.79
N ASP A 223 6.41 12.77 -12.84
CA ASP A 223 6.92 14.02 -13.42
C ASP A 223 6.76 15.17 -12.41
N PRO A 224 7.87 15.83 -11.98
CA PRO A 224 7.82 16.95 -11.04
C PRO A 224 6.92 18.11 -11.46
N ALA A 225 6.69 18.28 -12.76
CA ALA A 225 5.82 19.33 -13.28
C ALA A 225 4.33 19.08 -12.98
N THR A 226 3.94 17.83 -12.79
CA THR A 226 2.53 17.43 -12.56
C THR A 226 2.31 16.77 -11.21
N ASN A 227 3.36 16.28 -10.56
CA ASN A 227 3.31 15.60 -9.28
C ASN A 227 4.43 16.11 -8.35
N PRO A 228 4.20 17.15 -7.54
CA PRO A 228 5.26 17.75 -6.71
C PRO A 228 5.66 16.90 -5.50
N THR A 229 4.86 15.91 -5.12
CA THR A 229 5.08 15.08 -3.92
C THR A 229 5.70 13.73 -4.22
N HIS A 230 5.64 13.27 -5.45
CA HIS A 230 6.14 11.98 -5.89
C HIS A 230 6.92 12.17 -7.19
N THR A 231 8.21 12.42 -7.09
CA THR A 231 9.04 12.90 -8.19
C THR A 231 10.10 11.89 -8.59
N THR A 232 10.47 11.92 -9.87
CA THR A 232 11.58 11.16 -10.43
C THR A 232 12.71 12.08 -10.91
N LYS A 233 13.95 11.61 -10.88
CA LYS A 233 15.13 12.25 -11.51
C LYS A 233 15.39 11.76 -12.95
N TYR A 234 14.55 10.84 -13.43
CA TYR A 234 14.74 10.17 -14.72
C TYR A 234 13.87 10.73 -15.85
N LEU A 235 13.34 11.95 -15.68
CA LEU A 235 12.66 12.70 -16.73
C LEU A 235 13.40 14.00 -17.00
N ARG A 236 13.62 14.31 -18.28
CA ARG A 236 14.39 15.49 -18.73
C ARG A 236 13.62 16.25 -19.80
N PRO A 237 13.16 17.48 -19.54
CA PRO A 237 12.42 18.26 -20.55
C PRO A 237 13.20 18.52 -21.85
N GLN A 238 14.53 18.66 -21.75
CA GLN A 238 15.40 18.88 -22.92
C GLN A 238 15.75 17.61 -23.68
N GLU A 239 15.53 16.44 -23.07
CA GLU A 239 15.75 15.12 -23.63
C GLU A 239 14.49 14.27 -23.46
N PRO A 240 13.38 14.58 -24.17
CA PRO A 240 12.06 13.98 -23.86
C PRO A 240 12.00 12.46 -24.00
N MET A 241 12.93 11.85 -24.73
CA MET A 241 13.03 10.39 -24.89
C MET A 241 13.97 9.73 -23.87
N TYR A 242 14.64 10.50 -23.00
CA TYR A 242 15.34 9.94 -21.83
C TYR A 242 14.31 9.46 -20.80
N PRO A 243 14.45 8.28 -20.18
CA PRO A 243 15.63 7.42 -20.10
C PRO A 243 15.75 6.36 -21.22
N CYS A 244 14.83 6.27 -22.18
CA CYS A 244 14.77 5.18 -23.15
C CYS A 244 16.00 5.12 -24.07
N THR A 245 16.63 6.27 -24.31
CA THR A 245 17.90 6.37 -25.05
C THR A 245 19.11 5.83 -24.28
N ALA A 246 18.98 5.63 -22.96
CA ALA A 246 20.07 5.26 -22.06
C ALA A 246 19.89 3.88 -21.39
N VAL A 247 18.71 3.26 -21.52
CA VAL A 247 18.46 1.91 -20.99
C VAL A 247 18.95 0.84 -21.96
N ASP A 248 19.22 -0.36 -21.43
CA ASP A 248 19.57 -1.52 -22.23
C ASP A 248 18.45 -1.92 -23.20
N VAL A 249 18.83 -2.56 -24.32
CA VAL A 249 17.92 -2.90 -25.43
C VAL A 249 16.68 -3.68 -24.96
N GLN A 250 16.82 -4.53 -23.96
CA GLN A 250 15.72 -5.35 -23.39
C GLN A 250 14.61 -4.52 -22.75
N TYR A 251 14.86 -3.28 -22.36
CA TYR A 251 13.90 -2.39 -21.72
C TYR A 251 13.28 -1.37 -22.68
N LYS A 252 13.90 -1.16 -23.87
CA LYS A 252 13.53 -0.07 -24.78
C LYS A 252 12.07 -0.12 -25.20
N GLU A 253 11.54 -1.29 -25.53
CA GLU A 253 10.15 -1.45 -25.97
C GLU A 253 9.17 -0.86 -24.94
N GLN A 254 9.24 -1.32 -23.69
CA GLN A 254 8.33 -0.87 -22.63
C GLN A 254 8.60 0.60 -22.24
N CYS A 255 9.86 1.00 -22.30
CA CYS A 255 10.23 2.38 -22.06
C CYS A 255 9.57 3.32 -23.08
N TYR A 256 9.77 3.11 -24.37
CA TYR A 256 9.19 3.97 -25.40
C TYR A 256 7.67 3.96 -25.41
N LEU A 257 7.04 2.81 -25.12
CA LEU A 257 5.60 2.70 -25.00
C LEU A 257 5.04 3.68 -23.96
N MET A 258 5.68 3.80 -22.81
CA MET A 258 5.24 4.69 -21.73
C MET A 258 5.75 6.12 -21.89
N GLN A 259 6.99 6.30 -22.38
CA GLN A 259 7.64 7.61 -22.50
C GLN A 259 6.97 8.54 -23.51
N THR A 260 6.26 8.01 -24.51
CA THR A 260 5.57 8.82 -25.52
C THR A 260 4.61 9.84 -24.96
N SER A 261 3.91 9.52 -23.85
CA SER A 261 3.00 10.45 -23.20
C SER A 261 3.72 11.66 -22.59
N TYR A 262 4.90 11.44 -22.01
CA TYR A 262 5.76 12.52 -21.51
C TYR A 262 6.33 13.34 -22.67
N ALA A 263 6.87 12.67 -23.70
CA ALA A 263 7.47 13.33 -24.86
C ALA A 263 6.46 14.24 -25.57
N LEU A 264 5.21 13.80 -25.75
CA LEU A 264 4.14 14.60 -26.33
C LEU A 264 3.81 15.84 -25.50
N ARG A 265 3.83 15.75 -24.17
CA ARG A 265 3.66 16.92 -23.30
C ARG A 265 4.75 17.96 -23.53
N GLN A 266 6.01 17.54 -23.69
CA GLN A 266 7.13 18.47 -23.89
C GLN A 266 7.03 19.25 -25.20
N VAL A 267 6.27 18.74 -26.18
CA VAL A 267 5.99 19.44 -27.44
C VAL A 267 4.58 19.99 -27.53
N ASN A 268 3.90 20.19 -26.40
CA ASN A 268 2.53 20.71 -26.30
C ASN A 268 1.53 19.91 -27.15
N TYR A 269 1.66 18.60 -27.19
CA TYR A 269 0.82 17.67 -27.96
C TYR A 269 0.82 17.93 -29.48
N ASP A 270 1.87 18.55 -30.00
CA ASP A 270 2.12 18.66 -31.44
C ASP A 270 2.62 17.29 -31.96
N PHE A 271 1.74 16.53 -32.57
CA PHE A 271 2.04 15.18 -33.06
C PHE A 271 3.13 15.16 -34.12
N SER A 272 3.23 16.21 -34.95
CA SER A 272 4.31 16.30 -35.98
C SER A 272 5.68 16.38 -35.31
N LYS A 273 5.81 17.20 -34.28
CA LYS A 273 7.02 17.27 -33.45
C LYS A 273 7.27 15.98 -32.68
N GLY A 274 6.21 15.39 -32.15
CA GLY A 274 6.28 14.10 -31.47
C GLY A 274 6.85 12.99 -32.34
N PHE A 275 6.37 12.87 -33.58
CA PHE A 275 6.93 11.92 -34.55
C PHE A 275 8.40 12.20 -34.91
N SER A 276 8.79 13.49 -34.92
CA SER A 276 10.20 13.85 -35.17
C SER A 276 11.11 13.38 -34.00
N LEU A 277 10.62 13.35 -32.77
CA LEU A 277 11.36 12.78 -31.64
C LEU A 277 11.57 11.27 -31.80
N CYS A 278 10.57 10.55 -32.32
CA CYS A 278 10.67 9.11 -32.56
C CYS A 278 11.65 8.77 -33.70
N ALA A 279 11.83 9.64 -34.69
CA ALA A 279 12.75 9.42 -35.81
C ALA A 279 14.25 9.44 -35.41
N GLY A 280 14.57 9.91 -34.21
CA GLY A 280 15.92 9.99 -33.66
C GLY A 280 16.28 8.90 -32.67
N VAL A 281 15.43 7.86 -32.50
CA VAL A 281 15.66 6.76 -31.54
C VAL A 281 15.89 5.43 -32.27
N ASP A 282 16.83 4.61 -31.75
CA ASP A 282 17.22 3.30 -32.29
C ASP A 282 16.28 2.18 -31.80
#